data_3ece25c57d5ed3b7966bf267e8a7e9a8
#
_entry.id   3ece25c57d5ed3b7966bf267e8a7e9a8
#
_cell.length_a   1.000
_cell.length_b   1.000
_cell.length_c   1.000
_cell.angle_alpha   90.00
_cell.angle_beta   90.00
_cell.angle_gamma   90.00
#
_symmetry.space_group_name_H-M   'P 1'
#
loop_
_entity.id
_entity.type
_entity.pdbx_description
1 polymer ?
#
loop_
_entity_poly.entity_id
_entity_poly.type
_entity_poly.pdbx_seq_one_letter_code
_entity_poly.pdbx_strand_id
1 'polypeptide(L)'
;MFTVVETPTFQRQAEKIWSQAERHAFIDWIAENPLAGDVIPGADGARKVRWTVQGRGKRGGARVIYFSLVDDELVLLLHVYAKSDRANLHANEIQRS
;
A
#
# COMPACT_ATOMS: atom_id res chain seq x y z
N MET A 1 5.61 -0.12 16.82
CA MET A 1 4.59 -0.33 15.79
C MET A 1 4.07 1.02 15.34
N PHE A 2 4.04 1.24 14.03
CA PHE A 2 3.58 2.51 13.48
C PHE A 2 2.05 2.56 13.44
N THR A 3 1.51 3.76 13.54
CA THR A 3 0.08 3.98 13.30
C THR A 3 -0.16 3.97 11.79
N VAL A 4 -1.22 3.29 11.36
CA VAL A 4 -1.55 3.20 9.94
C VAL A 4 -2.79 4.02 9.66
N VAL A 5 -2.68 4.94 8.70
CA VAL A 5 -3.79 5.79 8.28
C VAL A 5 -4.14 5.44 6.84
N GLU A 6 -5.42 5.19 6.59
CA GLU A 6 -5.91 4.86 5.25
C GLU A 6 -6.58 6.08 4.64
N THR A 7 -6.06 6.53 3.49
CA THR A 7 -6.74 7.62 2.78
C THR A 7 -8.07 7.12 2.20
N PRO A 8 -9.01 8.02 1.92
CA PRO A 8 -10.28 7.60 1.30
C PRO A 8 -10.09 6.85 -0.01
N THR A 9 -9.11 7.27 -0.82
CA THR A 9 -8.82 6.56 -2.08
C THR A 9 -8.39 5.13 -1.80
N PHE A 10 -7.47 4.95 -0.84
CA PHE A 10 -7.03 3.61 -0.48
C PHE A 10 -8.20 2.75 -0.01
N GLN A 11 -9.06 3.32 0.83
CA GLN A 11 -10.19 2.57 1.37
C GLN A 11 -11.11 2.06 0.27
N ARG A 12 -11.43 2.92 -0.69
CA ARG A 12 -12.29 2.52 -1.80
C ARG A 12 -11.68 1.42 -2.64
N GLN A 13 -10.38 1.53 -2.90
CA GLN A 13 -9.67 0.54 -3.69
C GLN A 13 -9.56 -0.79 -2.96
N ALA A 14 -9.27 -0.72 -1.67
CA ALA A 14 -9.10 -1.93 -0.87
C ALA A 14 -10.39 -2.75 -0.81
N GLU A 15 -11.52 -2.06 -0.72
CA GLU A 15 -12.80 -2.77 -0.67
C GLU A 15 -13.06 -3.60 -1.90
N LYS A 16 -12.52 -3.20 -3.04
CA LYS A 16 -12.73 -3.92 -4.30
C LYS A 16 -11.78 -5.09 -4.46
N ILE A 17 -10.66 -5.07 -3.76
CA ILE A 17 -9.59 -6.04 -3.98
C ILE A 17 -9.53 -7.06 -2.87
N TRP A 18 -9.73 -6.62 -1.63
CA TRP A 18 -9.51 -7.44 -0.44
C TRP A 18 -10.78 -7.61 0.37
N SER A 19 -10.89 -8.75 1.03
CA SER A 19 -11.84 -8.91 2.13
C SER A 19 -11.35 -8.07 3.31
N GLN A 20 -12.21 -7.90 4.31
CA GLN A 20 -11.81 -7.18 5.51
C GLN A 20 -10.65 -7.89 6.22
N ALA A 21 -10.68 -9.21 6.26
CA ALA A 21 -9.62 -9.95 6.91
C ALA A 21 -8.29 -9.75 6.19
N GLU A 22 -8.32 -9.74 4.86
CA GLU A 22 -7.11 -9.52 4.07
C GLU A 22 -6.57 -8.12 4.28
N ARG A 23 -7.46 -7.15 4.33
CA ARG A 23 -7.07 -5.76 4.54
C ARG A 23 -6.43 -5.57 5.91
N HIS A 24 -7.03 -6.14 6.94
CA HIS A 24 -6.47 -6.05 8.29
C HIS A 24 -5.12 -6.74 8.39
N ALA A 25 -4.96 -7.88 7.71
CA ALA A 25 -3.68 -8.57 7.72
C ALA A 25 -2.58 -7.69 7.14
N PHE A 26 -2.89 -6.99 6.05
CA PHE A 26 -1.91 -6.07 5.47
C PHE A 26 -1.59 -4.93 6.42
N ILE A 27 -2.63 -4.33 7.02
CA ILE A 27 -2.43 -3.19 7.91
C ILE A 27 -1.55 -3.58 9.10
N ASP A 28 -1.80 -4.73 9.69
CA ASP A 28 -0.98 -5.21 10.80
C ASP A 28 0.47 -5.41 10.37
N TRP A 29 0.65 -5.98 9.19
CA TRP A 29 1.99 -6.28 8.70
C TRP A 29 2.78 -5.00 8.39
N ILE A 30 2.15 -4.03 7.72
CA ILE A 30 2.87 -2.82 7.35
C ILE A 30 3.20 -1.96 8.57
N ALA A 31 2.36 -2.04 9.61
CA ALA A 31 2.62 -1.31 10.85
C ALA A 31 3.94 -1.76 11.48
N GLU A 32 4.29 -3.02 11.30
CA GLU A 32 5.52 -3.57 11.85
C GLU A 32 6.66 -3.57 10.84
N ASN A 33 6.37 -3.31 9.56
CA ASN A 33 7.37 -3.34 8.51
C ASN A 33 7.24 -2.09 7.64
N PRO A 34 7.34 -0.89 8.24
CA PRO A 34 7.02 0.33 7.51
C PRO A 34 7.98 0.68 6.38
N LEU A 35 9.17 0.09 6.39
CA LEU A 35 10.17 0.37 5.35
C LEU A 35 10.33 -0.79 4.37
N ALA A 36 9.36 -1.70 4.35
CA ALA A 36 9.47 -2.90 3.51
C ALA A 36 9.43 -2.59 2.01
N GLY A 37 8.70 -1.55 1.62
CA GLY A 37 8.60 -1.20 0.21
C GLY A 37 9.79 -0.41 -0.29
N ASP A 38 9.95 -0.42 -1.61
CA ASP A 38 11.02 0.32 -2.27
C ASP A 38 10.56 1.74 -2.56
N VAL A 39 11.47 2.69 -2.41
CA VAL A 39 11.17 4.09 -2.69
C VAL A 39 10.94 4.27 -4.19
N ILE A 40 9.88 4.98 -4.54
CA ILE A 40 9.53 5.25 -5.92
C ILE A 40 10.22 6.53 -6.36
N PRO A 41 11.05 6.48 -7.41
CA PRO A 41 11.72 7.71 -7.88
C PRO A 41 10.70 8.77 -8.28
N GLY A 42 10.95 10.00 -7.84
CA GLY A 42 10.11 11.13 -8.23
C GLY A 42 8.78 11.24 -7.52
N ALA A 43 8.55 10.45 -6.48
CA ALA A 43 7.27 10.45 -5.77
C ALA A 43 7.41 10.96 -4.34
N ASP A 44 8.38 11.80 -4.08
CA ASP A 44 8.58 12.49 -2.78
C ASP A 44 8.70 11.52 -1.62
N GLY A 45 9.31 10.37 -1.86
CA GLY A 45 9.54 9.41 -0.79
C GLY A 45 8.48 8.33 -0.65
N ALA A 46 7.47 8.36 -1.50
CA ALA A 46 6.48 7.29 -1.49
C ALA A 46 7.14 5.95 -1.79
N ARG A 47 6.61 4.91 -1.18
CA ARG A 47 7.13 3.55 -1.34
C ARG A 47 6.08 2.66 -1.98
N LYS A 48 6.57 1.60 -2.62
CA LYS A 48 5.69 0.60 -3.22
C LYS A 48 6.08 -0.77 -2.69
N VAL A 49 5.08 -1.51 -2.21
CA VAL A 49 5.32 -2.85 -1.70
C VAL A 49 4.34 -3.82 -2.34
N ARG A 50 4.81 -5.04 -2.59
CA ARG A 50 3.94 -6.10 -3.07
C ARG A 50 3.43 -6.91 -1.89
N TRP A 51 2.13 -7.17 -1.91
CA TRP A 51 1.49 -7.96 -0.85
C TRP A 51 0.69 -9.07 -1.48
N THR A 52 0.99 -10.31 -1.08
CA THR A 52 0.28 -11.48 -1.57
C THR A 52 -0.37 -12.15 -0.38
N VAL A 53 -1.67 -12.33 -0.46
CA VAL A 53 -2.38 -13.00 0.60
C VAL A 53 -2.09 -14.49 0.51
N GLN A 54 -1.71 -15.05 1.66
CA GLN A 54 -1.35 -16.44 1.72
C GLN A 54 -2.55 -17.31 1.37
N GLY A 55 -2.31 -18.34 0.56
CA GLY A 55 -3.37 -19.25 0.15
C GLY A 55 -4.08 -18.85 -1.11
N ARG A 56 -3.91 -17.61 -1.55
CA ARG A 56 -4.50 -17.16 -2.80
C ARG A 56 -3.75 -17.66 -4.01
N GLY A 57 -2.43 -17.74 -3.88
CA GLY A 57 -1.61 -18.31 -4.91
C GLY A 57 -1.70 -17.60 -6.24
N LYS A 58 -2.16 -16.39 -6.27
CA LYS A 58 -2.35 -15.70 -7.53
C LYS A 58 -1.11 -14.96 -7.89
N ARG A 59 -0.92 -14.86 -9.15
CA ARG A 59 0.20 -14.17 -9.69
C ARG A 59 0.16 -12.71 -9.31
N GLY A 60 1.23 -12.21 -8.81
CA GLY A 60 1.45 -10.80 -8.63
C GLY A 60 0.89 -10.17 -7.38
N GLY A 61 -0.21 -10.68 -6.87
CA GLY A 61 -0.82 -10.09 -5.70
C GLY A 61 -1.19 -8.63 -5.91
N ALA A 62 -1.23 -7.88 -4.82
CA ALA A 62 -1.56 -6.46 -4.85
C ALA A 62 -0.31 -5.62 -4.70
N ARG A 63 -0.39 -4.40 -5.18
CA ARG A 63 0.66 -3.38 -5.00
C ARG A 63 0.09 -2.27 -4.14
N VAL A 64 0.83 -1.86 -3.12
CA VAL A 64 0.40 -0.80 -2.22
C VAL A 64 1.41 0.33 -2.29
N ILE A 65 0.89 1.55 -2.46
CA ILE A 65 1.69 2.77 -2.47
C ILE A 65 1.43 3.49 -1.16
N TYR A 66 2.49 3.88 -0.47
CA TYR A 66 2.33 4.48 0.84
C TYR A 66 3.52 5.38 1.17
N PHE A 67 3.31 6.26 2.16
CA PHE A 67 4.39 7.01 2.79
C PHE A 67 4.68 6.40 4.15
N SER A 68 5.98 6.34 4.49
CA SER A 68 6.39 5.97 5.84
C SER A 68 6.98 7.21 6.48
N LEU A 69 6.24 7.80 7.42
CA LEU A 69 6.65 9.02 8.11
C LEU A 69 7.30 8.60 9.42
N VAL A 70 8.59 8.34 9.33
CA VAL A 70 9.33 7.70 10.42
C VAL A 70 9.31 8.52 11.69
N ASP A 71 9.50 9.83 11.58
CA ASP A 71 9.55 10.69 12.75
C ASP A 71 8.23 10.72 13.52
N ASP A 72 7.13 10.50 12.82
CA ASP A 72 5.80 10.48 13.42
C ASP A 72 5.31 9.07 13.70
N GLU A 73 6.11 8.07 13.36
CA GLU A 73 5.76 6.66 13.48
C GLU A 73 4.41 6.38 12.84
N LEU A 74 4.27 6.84 11.59
CA LEU A 74 2.99 6.79 10.89
C LEU A 74 3.18 6.28 9.47
N VAL A 75 2.27 5.39 9.04
CA VAL A 75 2.20 4.91 7.67
C VAL A 75 0.93 5.47 7.05
N LEU A 76 1.07 6.15 5.93
CA LEU A 76 -0.07 6.72 5.21
C LEU A 76 -0.29 5.92 3.93
N LEU A 77 -1.40 5.19 3.87
CA LEU A 77 -1.71 4.32 2.73
C LEU A 77 -2.43 5.13 1.66
N LEU A 78 -1.85 5.19 0.47
CA LEU A 78 -2.32 6.05 -0.60
C LEU A 78 -3.13 5.31 -1.65
N HIS A 79 -2.61 4.18 -2.14
CA HIS A 79 -3.23 3.43 -3.22
C HIS A 79 -3.01 1.95 -3.02
N VAL A 80 -3.97 1.14 -3.48
CA VAL A 80 -3.77 -0.29 -3.62
C VAL A 80 -4.42 -0.72 -4.92
N TYR A 81 -3.74 -1.58 -5.68
CA TYR A 81 -4.26 -2.06 -6.95
C TYR A 81 -3.72 -3.45 -7.22
N ALA A 82 -4.48 -4.22 -7.98
CA ALA A 82 -4.02 -5.55 -8.40
C ALA A 82 -3.03 -5.37 -9.53
N LYS A 83 -2.03 -6.23 -9.58
CA LYS A 83 -1.00 -6.14 -10.60
C LYS A 83 -1.60 -6.14 -12.00
N SER A 84 -2.65 -6.92 -12.20
CA SER A 84 -3.26 -7.06 -13.51
C SER A 84 -3.96 -5.79 -13.98
N ASP A 85 -4.28 -4.89 -13.07
CA ASP A 85 -5.04 -3.68 -13.43
C ASP A 85 -4.14 -2.57 -13.94
N ARG A 86 -2.95 -2.46 -13.36
CA ARG A 86 -2.02 -1.39 -13.69
C ARG A 86 -0.60 -1.86 -13.52
N ALA A 87 0.26 -1.41 -14.41
CA ALA A 87 1.68 -1.71 -14.27
C ALA A 87 2.29 -0.81 -13.19
N ASN A 88 2.05 0.50 -13.30
CA ASN A 88 2.60 1.49 -12.38
C ASN A 88 1.72 2.72 -12.34
N LEU A 89 1.82 3.46 -11.24
CA LEU A 89 1.24 4.78 -11.15
C LEU A 89 2.33 5.80 -11.43
N HIS A 90 1.96 6.88 -12.09
CA HIS A 90 2.89 8.00 -12.27
C HIS A 90 3.04 8.74 -10.95
N ALA A 91 4.23 9.36 -10.78
CA ALA A 91 4.53 10.04 -9.53
C ALA A 91 3.50 11.12 -9.20
N ASN A 92 3.05 11.88 -10.20
CA ASN A 92 2.08 12.94 -9.93
C ASN A 92 0.72 12.41 -9.57
N GLU A 93 0.35 11.22 -10.01
CA GLU A 93 -0.89 10.58 -9.58
C GLU A 93 -0.83 10.20 -8.12
N ILE A 94 0.32 9.75 -7.68
CA ILE A 94 0.51 9.36 -6.28
C ILE A 94 0.35 10.57 -5.38
N GLN A 95 0.90 11.71 -5.77
CA GLN A 95 0.88 12.89 -4.95
C GLN A 95 -0.51 13.52 -4.84
N ARG A 96 -1.40 13.17 -5.74
CA ARG A 96 -2.76 13.70 -5.73
C ARG A 96 -3.72 12.92 -4.85
N SER A 97 -3.28 11.85 -4.30
CA SER A 97 -4.15 10.95 -3.52
C SER A 97 -4.64 11.49 -2.19
#